data_2de37b3a06acc21b86525039a625a460
#
_entry.id   2de37b3a06acc21b86525039a625a460
#
_cell.length_a   1.000
_cell.length_b   1.000
_cell.length_c   1.000
_cell.angle_alpha   90.00
_cell.angle_beta   90.00
_cell.angle_gamma   90.00
#
_symmetry.space_group_name_H-M   'P 1'
#
loop_
_entity.id
_entity.type
_entity.pdbx_description
1 polymer ?
#
loop_
_entity_poly.entity_id
_entity_poly.type
_entity_poly.pdbx_seq_one_letter_code
_entity_poly.pdbx_strand_id
1 'polypeptide(L)'
;MKLILSPSTDPAFNLALEQYVFDHMDRSQEYFMLWQNKNTIVIGKNQNAFAEVHHKIAREKGITVVRRLSGGGAVYHDLGNINFTFILDAKNATQLDLHLFCQPIVELLQSLGVPAELNGRNDITIEGKKFSGNSQYLKQGRIMHHGTLMFASDLSVVADVLNVSSDKFHSKATKSVKSRVTNIAPYLTSPLSLEQFKALIIKHIMKTDQAEPYVFSAQDLAMIQKIKEERYDTYAWNYGYSPSCDIVKKRYFDQCGMVEIHMNCSDGLIQDLVFFGDFFSLKSPEILAKMLTVSYTHLTL
;
A
#
# COMPACT_ATOMS: atom_id res chain seq x y z
N MET A 1 -20.29 10.08 -5.32
CA MET A 1 -18.85 9.72 -5.48
C MET A 1 -18.29 10.42 -6.71
N LYS A 2 -17.07 10.94 -6.68
CA LYS A 2 -16.37 11.57 -7.81
C LYS A 2 -15.33 10.61 -8.35
N LEU A 3 -15.26 10.48 -9.68
CA LEU A 3 -14.24 9.67 -10.36
C LEU A 3 -12.97 10.49 -10.58
N ILE A 4 -11.81 9.91 -10.27
CA ILE A 4 -10.50 10.49 -10.57
C ILE A 4 -9.70 9.48 -11.38
N LEU A 5 -9.23 9.89 -12.54
CA LEU A 5 -8.29 9.11 -13.34
C LEU A 5 -6.95 9.85 -13.34
N SER A 6 -5.89 9.18 -12.89
CA SER A 6 -4.57 9.82 -12.94
C SER A 6 -4.08 9.94 -14.38
N PRO A 7 -3.60 11.11 -14.78
CA PRO A 7 -3.00 11.32 -16.12
C PRO A 7 -1.55 10.80 -16.20
N SER A 8 -0.97 10.34 -15.08
CA SER A 8 0.45 10.02 -14.96
C SER A 8 0.70 8.57 -14.55
N THR A 9 1.85 8.04 -14.96
CA THR A 9 2.41 6.77 -14.46
C THR A 9 3.62 6.97 -13.53
N ASP A 10 3.93 8.22 -13.18
CA ASP A 10 4.94 8.57 -12.20
C ASP A 10 4.44 8.25 -10.78
N PRO A 11 5.10 7.34 -10.05
CA PRO A 11 4.65 6.92 -8.72
C PRO A 11 4.64 8.04 -7.69
N ALA A 12 5.59 8.95 -7.75
CA ALA A 12 5.65 10.10 -6.83
C ALA A 12 4.49 11.07 -7.08
N PHE A 13 4.13 11.32 -8.34
CA PHE A 13 2.95 12.10 -8.71
C PHE A 13 1.66 11.42 -8.23
N ASN A 14 1.51 10.13 -8.46
CA ASN A 14 0.30 9.39 -8.11
C ASN A 14 0.06 9.36 -6.58
N LEU A 15 1.11 9.16 -5.80
CA LEU A 15 1.00 9.21 -4.33
C LEU A 15 0.75 10.64 -3.82
N ALA A 16 1.30 11.66 -4.50
CA ALA A 16 1.00 13.06 -4.20
C ALA A 16 -0.45 13.41 -4.54
N LEU A 17 -0.98 12.88 -5.65
CA LEU A 17 -2.37 13.02 -6.04
C LEU A 17 -3.31 12.38 -5.01
N GLU A 18 -3.05 11.15 -4.56
CA GLU A 18 -3.81 10.52 -3.47
C GLU A 18 -3.82 11.38 -2.21
N GLN A 19 -2.64 11.87 -1.82
CA GLN A 19 -2.51 12.74 -0.65
C GLN A 19 -3.26 14.05 -0.83
N TYR A 20 -3.19 14.68 -2.00
CA TYR A 20 -3.91 15.92 -2.31
C TYR A 20 -5.42 15.72 -2.17
N VAL A 21 -5.96 14.66 -2.77
CA VAL A 21 -7.38 14.32 -2.64
C VAL A 21 -7.76 14.09 -1.19
N PHE A 22 -6.92 13.39 -0.43
CA PHE A 22 -7.15 13.09 0.97
C PHE A 22 -7.09 14.33 1.88
N ASP A 23 -6.08 15.19 1.72
CA ASP A 23 -5.84 16.29 2.65
C ASP A 23 -6.59 17.59 2.26
N HIS A 24 -6.86 17.84 0.95
CA HIS A 24 -7.29 19.15 0.46
C HIS A 24 -8.65 19.19 -0.24
N MET A 25 -9.15 18.05 -0.78
CA MET A 25 -10.44 18.07 -1.45
C MET A 25 -11.61 17.97 -0.47
N ASP A 26 -12.79 18.38 -0.93
CA ASP A 26 -14.03 18.46 -0.16
C ASP A 26 -14.34 17.13 0.57
N ARG A 27 -14.41 17.21 1.90
CA ARG A 27 -14.67 16.06 2.76
C ARG A 27 -16.12 15.57 2.73
N SER A 28 -17.04 16.38 2.23
CA SER A 28 -18.43 15.97 2.04
C SER A 28 -18.63 15.04 0.84
N GLN A 29 -17.63 14.93 -0.01
CA GLN A 29 -17.62 14.08 -1.21
C GLN A 29 -16.83 12.80 -0.97
N GLU A 30 -17.27 11.74 -1.62
CA GLU A 30 -16.53 10.49 -1.74
C GLU A 30 -15.79 10.47 -3.07
N TYR A 31 -14.59 9.89 -3.10
CA TYR A 31 -13.74 9.81 -4.28
C TYR A 31 -13.36 8.36 -4.57
N PHE A 32 -13.43 8.01 -5.83
CA PHE A 32 -12.89 6.77 -6.38
C PHE A 32 -11.82 7.11 -7.41
N MET A 33 -10.62 6.53 -7.26
CA MET A 33 -9.49 6.79 -8.13
C MET A 33 -9.02 5.51 -8.80
N LEU A 34 -8.63 5.60 -10.09
CA LEU A 34 -7.84 4.59 -10.79
C LEU A 34 -6.54 5.20 -11.29
N TRP A 35 -5.45 4.48 -11.08
CA TRP A 35 -4.11 4.92 -11.44
C TRP A 35 -3.16 3.76 -11.66
N GLN A 36 -2.05 4.01 -12.34
CA GLN A 36 -1.01 3.02 -12.62
C GLN A 36 0.36 3.63 -12.37
N ASN A 37 1.31 2.82 -11.93
CA ASN A 37 2.72 3.19 -11.85
C ASN A 37 3.53 2.36 -12.84
N LYS A 38 4.49 2.99 -13.48
CA LYS A 38 5.46 2.32 -14.33
C LYS A 38 6.63 1.84 -13.47
N ASN A 39 6.90 0.53 -13.51
CA ASN A 39 8.12 -0.10 -12.97
C ASN A 39 8.54 0.42 -11.57
N THR A 40 7.70 0.15 -10.56
CA THR A 40 7.82 0.77 -9.24
C THR A 40 7.69 -0.23 -8.10
N ILE A 41 8.49 -0.09 -7.05
CA ILE A 41 8.25 -0.68 -5.75
C ILE A 41 7.65 0.37 -4.83
N VAL A 42 6.47 0.10 -4.27
CA VAL A 42 5.81 0.94 -3.27
C VAL A 42 5.94 0.27 -1.91
N ILE A 43 6.75 0.87 -1.02
CA ILE A 43 6.91 0.38 0.36
C ILE A 43 5.87 1.01 1.29
N GLY A 44 5.48 0.26 2.32
CA GLY A 44 4.58 0.75 3.35
C GLY A 44 5.26 1.80 4.25
N LYS A 45 4.44 2.64 4.89
CA LYS A 45 4.91 3.75 5.73
C LYS A 45 5.98 3.34 6.74
N ASN A 46 5.79 2.20 7.39
CA ASN A 46 6.60 1.75 8.52
C ASN A 46 7.69 0.73 8.12
N GLN A 47 7.89 0.46 6.82
CA GLN A 47 8.88 -0.51 6.38
C GLN A 47 10.30 0.09 6.32
N ASN A 48 11.28 -0.72 6.69
CA ASN A 48 12.68 -0.41 6.42
C ASN A 48 12.98 -0.67 4.95
N ALA A 49 13.17 0.40 4.17
CA ALA A 49 13.40 0.30 2.72
C ALA A 49 14.58 -0.61 2.37
N PHE A 50 15.66 -0.54 3.14
CA PHE A 50 16.88 -1.32 2.90
C PHE A 50 16.71 -2.80 3.21
N ALA A 51 15.81 -3.15 4.13
CA ALA A 51 15.52 -4.54 4.45
C ALA A 51 14.52 -5.19 3.45
N GLU A 52 13.60 -4.39 2.89
CA GLU A 52 12.50 -4.91 2.07
C GLU A 52 12.82 -4.97 0.57
N VAL A 53 13.85 -4.22 0.09
CA VAL A 53 14.14 -4.06 -1.34
C VAL A 53 15.57 -4.47 -1.67
N HIS A 54 15.74 -5.27 -2.71
CA HIS A 54 17.03 -5.52 -3.32
C HIS A 54 17.49 -4.32 -4.18
N HIS A 55 18.06 -3.28 -3.53
CA HIS A 55 18.36 -1.99 -4.16
C HIS A 55 19.29 -2.09 -5.38
N LYS A 56 20.25 -3.02 -5.39
CA LYS A 56 21.12 -3.25 -6.54
C LYS A 56 20.30 -3.69 -7.75
N ILE A 57 19.45 -4.70 -7.57
CA ILE A 57 18.60 -5.23 -8.65
C ILE A 57 17.56 -4.19 -9.08
N ALA A 58 16.96 -3.46 -8.13
CA ALA A 58 16.02 -2.38 -8.44
C ALA A 58 16.66 -1.30 -9.33
N ARG A 59 17.89 -0.89 -9.02
CA ARG A 59 18.64 0.08 -9.83
C ARG A 59 18.98 -0.47 -11.22
N GLU A 60 19.47 -1.70 -11.32
CA GLU A 60 19.83 -2.33 -12.59
C GLU A 60 18.61 -2.49 -13.51
N LYS A 61 17.42 -2.73 -12.95
CA LYS A 61 16.15 -2.85 -13.69
C LYS A 61 15.43 -1.50 -13.88
N GLY A 62 16.01 -0.36 -13.44
CA GLY A 62 15.37 0.96 -13.53
C GLY A 62 14.08 1.07 -12.74
N ILE A 63 13.97 0.38 -11.59
CA ILE A 63 12.78 0.37 -10.75
C ILE A 63 12.85 1.52 -9.75
N THR A 64 11.80 2.36 -9.74
CA THR A 64 11.65 3.45 -8.78
C THR A 64 11.14 2.90 -7.45
N VAL A 65 11.71 3.36 -6.33
CA VAL A 65 11.26 3.01 -4.98
C VAL A 65 10.61 4.22 -4.34
N VAL A 66 9.35 4.10 -3.92
CA VAL A 66 8.59 5.17 -3.25
C VAL A 66 7.89 4.63 -2.00
N ARG A 67 7.61 5.52 -1.05
CA ARG A 67 6.92 5.18 0.20
C ARG A 67 5.52 5.80 0.22
N ARG A 68 4.50 4.99 0.52
CA ARG A 68 3.12 5.44 0.69
C ARG A 68 2.80 5.88 2.12
N LEU A 69 1.67 6.57 2.31
CA LEU A 69 1.18 7.01 3.63
C LEU A 69 0.64 5.88 4.50
N SER A 70 0.11 4.82 3.90
CA SER A 70 -0.48 3.69 4.61
C SER A 70 0.56 2.66 5.02
N GLY A 71 0.25 1.82 6.01
CA GLY A 71 1.06 0.68 6.43
C GLY A 71 1.03 -0.49 5.44
N GLY A 72 1.38 -1.67 5.92
CA GLY A 72 1.42 -2.89 5.12
C GLY A 72 2.76 -3.14 4.44
N GLY A 73 2.86 -4.26 3.70
CA GLY A 73 4.07 -4.72 3.02
C GLY A 73 4.37 -3.99 1.71
N ALA A 74 5.55 -4.24 1.16
CA ALA A 74 5.96 -3.73 -0.14
C ALA A 74 5.21 -4.43 -1.28
N VAL A 75 4.91 -3.67 -2.34
CA VAL A 75 4.28 -4.16 -3.57
C VAL A 75 5.07 -3.69 -4.79
N TYR A 76 4.99 -4.46 -5.87
CA TYR A 76 5.54 -4.07 -7.17
C TYR A 76 4.42 -3.67 -8.12
N HIS A 77 4.62 -2.58 -8.84
CA HIS A 77 3.72 -2.06 -9.86
C HIS A 77 4.42 -1.96 -11.21
N ASP A 78 3.76 -2.46 -12.24
CA ASP A 78 4.05 -2.22 -13.64
C ASP A 78 2.77 -1.75 -14.36
N LEU A 79 2.83 -1.61 -15.67
CA LEU A 79 1.66 -1.21 -16.46
C LEU A 79 0.61 -2.34 -16.63
N GLY A 80 0.91 -3.56 -16.17
CA GLY A 80 -0.05 -4.67 -16.05
C GLY A 80 -0.84 -4.66 -14.74
N ASN A 81 -0.46 -3.78 -13.79
CA ASN A 81 -1.16 -3.58 -12.52
C ASN A 81 -2.02 -2.31 -12.57
N ILE A 82 -3.22 -2.37 -12.01
CA ILE A 82 -4.09 -1.23 -11.76
C ILE A 82 -4.14 -0.98 -10.26
N ASN A 83 -4.05 0.29 -9.85
CA ASN A 83 -4.32 0.67 -8.48
C ASN A 83 -5.69 1.34 -8.41
N PHE A 84 -6.43 1.03 -7.36
CA PHE A 84 -7.67 1.71 -7.04
C PHE A 84 -7.59 2.35 -5.66
N THR A 85 -8.30 3.47 -5.48
CA THR A 85 -8.34 4.17 -4.20
C THR A 85 -9.74 4.69 -3.92
N PHE A 86 -10.23 4.41 -2.71
CA PHE A 86 -11.42 5.04 -2.16
C PHE A 86 -11.01 6.05 -1.08
N ILE A 87 -11.56 7.26 -1.14
CA ILE A 87 -11.37 8.28 -0.11
C ILE A 87 -12.74 8.80 0.31
N LEU A 88 -13.03 8.70 1.61
CA LEU A 88 -14.30 9.15 2.18
C LEU A 88 -14.15 9.52 3.67
N ASP A 89 -15.09 10.32 4.16
CA ASP A 89 -15.22 10.60 5.59
C ASP A 89 -16.03 9.51 6.27
N ALA A 90 -15.41 8.89 7.25
CA ALA A 90 -16.05 7.89 8.10
C ALA A 90 -16.21 8.47 9.50
N LYS A 91 -17.35 9.11 9.75
CA LYS A 91 -17.63 9.86 11.00
C LYS A 91 -17.44 9.05 12.29
N ASN A 92 -17.46 7.71 12.22
CA ASN A 92 -17.35 6.82 13.37
C ASN A 92 -16.38 5.65 13.15
N ALA A 93 -15.49 5.71 12.17
CA ALA A 93 -14.51 4.63 11.95
C ALA A 93 -13.46 4.64 13.06
N THR A 94 -13.64 3.76 14.03
CA THR A 94 -12.66 3.47 15.08
C THR A 94 -11.72 2.33 14.71
N GLN A 95 -12.04 1.61 13.63
CA GLN A 95 -11.28 0.45 13.14
C GLN A 95 -11.08 0.51 11.63
N LEU A 96 -9.98 -0.09 11.17
CA LEU A 96 -9.70 -0.30 9.76
C LEU A 96 -10.49 -1.52 9.27
N ASP A 97 -11.49 -1.29 8.42
CA ASP A 97 -12.22 -2.36 7.73
C ASP A 97 -11.80 -2.40 6.26
N LEU A 98 -10.93 -3.34 5.93
CA LEU A 98 -10.44 -3.52 4.56
C LEU A 98 -11.45 -4.30 3.69
N HIS A 99 -12.26 -5.16 4.30
CA HIS A 99 -13.22 -6.00 3.57
C HIS A 99 -14.31 -5.17 2.88
N LEU A 100 -14.82 -4.15 3.56
CA LEU A 100 -15.87 -3.27 3.03
C LEU A 100 -15.48 -2.65 1.67
N PHE A 101 -14.22 -2.26 1.51
CA PHE A 101 -13.72 -1.62 0.29
C PHE A 101 -13.26 -2.61 -0.79
N CYS A 102 -12.95 -3.84 -0.39
CA CYS A 102 -12.57 -4.91 -1.32
C CYS A 102 -13.79 -5.62 -1.93
N GLN A 103 -14.90 -5.65 -1.21
CA GLN A 103 -16.10 -6.39 -1.61
C GLN A 103 -16.62 -6.01 -3.01
N PRO A 104 -16.72 -4.72 -3.40
CA PRO A 104 -17.16 -4.36 -4.75
C PRO A 104 -16.24 -4.88 -5.86
N ILE A 105 -14.94 -4.97 -5.60
CA ILE A 105 -13.98 -5.54 -6.56
C ILE A 105 -14.18 -7.05 -6.69
N VAL A 106 -14.40 -7.76 -5.59
CA VAL A 106 -14.69 -9.20 -5.59
C VAL A 106 -15.98 -9.48 -6.37
N GLU A 107 -17.05 -8.73 -6.13
CA GLU A 107 -18.33 -8.88 -6.82
C GLU A 107 -18.19 -8.67 -8.33
N LEU A 108 -17.46 -7.63 -8.76
CA LEU A 108 -17.17 -7.44 -10.17
C LEU A 108 -16.45 -8.66 -10.77
N LEU A 109 -15.37 -9.12 -10.14
CA LEU A 109 -14.58 -10.25 -10.64
C LEU A 109 -15.41 -11.54 -10.72
N GLN A 110 -16.23 -11.81 -9.70
CA GLN A 110 -17.13 -12.96 -9.70
C GLN A 110 -18.17 -12.87 -10.84
N SER A 111 -18.67 -11.67 -11.14
CA SER A 111 -19.55 -11.46 -12.29
C SER A 111 -18.89 -11.71 -13.66
N LEU A 112 -17.57 -11.61 -13.71
CA LEU A 112 -16.74 -11.93 -14.88
C LEU A 112 -16.27 -13.40 -14.91
N GLY A 113 -16.77 -14.23 -13.98
CA GLY A 113 -16.44 -15.66 -13.89
C GLY A 113 -15.11 -15.95 -13.17
N VAL A 114 -14.46 -14.94 -12.57
CA VAL A 114 -13.23 -15.10 -11.81
C VAL A 114 -13.57 -15.50 -10.37
N PRO A 115 -13.06 -16.63 -9.83
CA PRO A 115 -13.37 -17.07 -8.46
C PRO A 115 -12.54 -16.28 -7.42
N ALA A 116 -12.78 -14.97 -7.37
CA ALA A 116 -12.12 -14.08 -6.43
C ALA A 116 -12.75 -14.18 -5.04
N GLU A 117 -11.91 -14.17 -4.01
CA GLU A 117 -12.32 -14.23 -2.61
C GLU A 117 -11.44 -13.34 -1.72
N LEU A 118 -12.01 -12.82 -0.65
CA LEU A 118 -11.27 -12.13 0.41
C LEU A 118 -10.51 -13.16 1.23
N ASN A 119 -9.22 -12.91 1.50
CA ASN A 119 -8.38 -13.85 2.22
C ASN A 119 -7.47 -13.13 3.23
N GLY A 120 -7.43 -13.66 4.45
CA GLY A 120 -6.60 -13.12 5.50
C GLY A 120 -6.95 -11.68 5.87
N ARG A 121 -5.92 -10.89 6.16
CA ARG A 121 -6.06 -9.54 6.69
C ARG A 121 -6.40 -8.51 5.62
N ASN A 122 -5.78 -8.61 4.44
CA ASN A 122 -5.78 -7.54 3.44
C ASN A 122 -5.57 -8.01 2.00
N ASP A 123 -5.75 -9.29 1.71
CA ASP A 123 -5.51 -9.86 0.40
C ASP A 123 -6.82 -10.22 -0.30
N ILE A 124 -6.85 -10.10 -1.63
CA ILE A 124 -7.83 -10.76 -2.47
C ILE A 124 -7.10 -11.83 -3.28
N THR A 125 -7.67 -13.03 -3.29
CA THR A 125 -7.05 -14.22 -3.89
C THR A 125 -7.94 -14.85 -4.95
N ILE A 126 -7.30 -15.60 -5.85
CA ILE A 126 -7.93 -16.54 -6.78
C ILE A 126 -7.28 -17.90 -6.51
N GLU A 127 -8.07 -18.89 -6.10
CA GLU A 127 -7.56 -20.24 -5.79
C GLU A 127 -6.39 -20.19 -4.75
N GLY A 128 -6.51 -19.33 -3.76
CA GLY A 128 -5.50 -19.13 -2.72
C GLY A 128 -4.23 -18.38 -3.17
N LYS A 129 -4.15 -17.90 -4.41
CA LYS A 129 -3.05 -17.06 -4.91
C LYS A 129 -3.45 -15.60 -4.91
N LYS A 130 -2.63 -14.77 -4.29
CA LYS A 130 -2.87 -13.33 -4.18
C LYS A 130 -2.73 -12.63 -5.54
N PHE A 131 -3.73 -11.81 -5.88
CA PHE A 131 -3.65 -10.88 -7.01
C PHE A 131 -3.87 -9.42 -6.60
N SER A 132 -4.30 -9.19 -5.35
CA SER A 132 -4.54 -7.86 -4.80
C SER A 132 -4.05 -7.78 -3.36
N GLY A 133 -3.31 -6.74 -3.06
CA GLY A 133 -2.96 -6.33 -1.70
C GLY A 133 -3.57 -4.99 -1.39
N ASN A 134 -4.13 -4.84 -0.19
CA ASN A 134 -4.91 -3.68 0.21
C ASN A 134 -4.34 -3.03 1.47
N SER A 135 -4.50 -1.74 1.59
CA SER A 135 -4.04 -0.97 2.73
C SER A 135 -4.93 0.23 2.99
N GLN A 136 -4.97 0.68 4.24
CA GLN A 136 -5.74 1.85 4.64
C GLN A 136 -4.88 2.87 5.39
N TYR A 137 -5.24 4.14 5.19
CA TYR A 137 -4.75 5.26 5.96
C TYR A 137 -5.94 6.01 6.56
N LEU A 138 -5.94 6.18 7.89
CA LEU A 138 -6.97 6.88 8.62
C LEU A 138 -6.34 8.08 9.33
N LYS A 139 -6.93 9.25 9.13
CA LYS A 139 -6.53 10.49 9.81
C LYS A 139 -7.74 11.39 10.00
N GLN A 140 -8.00 11.82 11.23
CA GLN A 140 -9.09 12.75 11.56
C GLN A 140 -10.45 12.31 11.01
N GLY A 141 -10.79 11.02 11.10
CA GLY A 141 -12.06 10.47 10.64
C GLY A 141 -12.19 10.31 9.11
N ARG A 142 -11.15 10.65 8.32
CA ARG A 142 -11.12 10.40 6.88
C ARG A 142 -10.33 9.13 6.59
N ILE A 143 -10.89 8.28 5.72
CA ILE A 143 -10.28 7.03 5.28
C ILE A 143 -9.80 7.17 3.84
N MET A 144 -8.58 6.70 3.58
CA MET A 144 -8.08 6.36 2.27
C MET A 144 -7.79 4.87 2.25
N HIS A 145 -8.53 4.13 1.44
CA HIS A 145 -8.30 2.72 1.17
C HIS A 145 -7.77 2.58 -0.24
N HIS A 146 -6.63 1.96 -0.41
CA HIS A 146 -6.08 1.66 -1.72
C HIS A 146 -5.66 0.20 -1.85
N GLY A 147 -5.77 -0.30 -3.06
CA GLY A 147 -5.42 -1.67 -3.41
C GLY A 147 -4.81 -1.78 -4.80
N THR A 148 -4.14 -2.90 -5.00
CA THR A 148 -3.55 -3.30 -6.29
C THR A 148 -4.42 -4.33 -6.97
N LEU A 149 -4.47 -4.34 -8.28
CA LEU A 149 -5.09 -5.38 -9.11
C LEU A 149 -4.07 -5.83 -10.14
N MET A 150 -3.40 -6.94 -9.89
CA MET A 150 -2.47 -7.55 -10.86
C MET A 150 -3.28 -8.16 -12.00
N PHE A 151 -3.51 -7.38 -13.06
CA PHE A 151 -4.27 -7.83 -14.22
C PHE A 151 -3.40 -8.68 -15.16
N ALA A 152 -2.25 -8.13 -15.56
CA ALA A 152 -1.28 -8.78 -16.45
C ALA A 152 0.16 -8.34 -16.13
N SER A 153 0.51 -8.30 -14.84
CA SER A 153 1.83 -7.88 -14.34
C SER A 153 2.92 -8.92 -14.63
N ASP A 154 4.16 -8.47 -14.75
CA ASP A 154 5.32 -9.36 -14.82
C ASP A 154 5.68 -9.91 -13.43
N LEU A 155 5.13 -11.08 -13.12
CA LEU A 155 5.35 -11.75 -11.82
C LEU A 155 6.80 -12.24 -11.63
N SER A 156 7.63 -12.25 -12.67
CA SER A 156 9.03 -12.65 -12.55
C SER A 156 9.85 -11.61 -11.79
N VAL A 157 9.54 -10.34 -11.99
CA VAL A 157 10.25 -9.21 -11.35
C VAL A 157 9.97 -9.16 -9.84
N VAL A 158 8.72 -9.47 -9.43
CA VAL A 158 8.32 -9.42 -8.01
C VAL A 158 9.24 -10.25 -7.12
N ALA A 159 9.59 -11.46 -7.57
CA ALA A 159 10.42 -12.38 -6.81
C ALA A 159 11.88 -11.92 -6.69
N ASP A 160 12.36 -11.18 -7.69
CA ASP A 160 13.76 -10.75 -7.75
C ASP A 160 14.03 -9.50 -6.90
N VAL A 161 13.04 -8.62 -6.78
CA VAL A 161 13.25 -7.26 -6.23
C VAL A 161 12.76 -7.07 -4.80
N LEU A 162 11.89 -7.95 -4.29
CA LEU A 162 11.39 -7.88 -2.92
C LEU A 162 12.07 -8.93 -2.03
N ASN A 163 12.63 -8.47 -0.90
CA ASN A 163 13.11 -9.34 0.16
C ASN A 163 11.92 -9.89 0.94
N VAL A 164 11.44 -11.07 0.58
CA VAL A 164 10.39 -11.74 1.36
C VAL A 164 11.05 -12.51 2.49
N SER A 165 11.02 -11.98 3.72
CA SER A 165 11.59 -12.67 4.87
C SER A 165 10.88 -14.01 5.12
N SER A 166 11.67 -15.07 5.40
CA SER A 166 11.18 -16.40 5.77
C SER A 166 10.28 -16.40 7.00
N ASP A 167 10.44 -15.40 7.89
CA ASP A 167 9.72 -15.29 9.15
C ASP A 167 8.23 -14.95 9.00
N LYS A 168 7.80 -14.50 7.83
CA LYS A 168 6.37 -14.28 7.52
C LYS A 168 5.59 -15.60 7.32
N PHE A 169 6.28 -16.75 7.43
CA PHE A 169 5.71 -18.06 7.11
C PHE A 169 5.93 -19.08 8.22
N HIS A 170 4.92 -19.31 9.03
CA HIS A 170 4.90 -20.37 10.06
C HIS A 170 4.74 -21.80 9.50
N SER A 171 4.83 -22.04 8.20
CA SER A 171 4.72 -23.39 7.63
C SER A 171 6.00 -23.85 6.93
N LYS A 172 6.34 -25.13 7.15
CA LYS A 172 7.53 -25.85 6.66
C LYS A 172 7.65 -25.99 5.12
N ALA A 173 6.82 -25.33 4.33
CA ALA A 173 6.88 -25.37 2.87
C ALA A 173 7.26 -23.99 2.33
N THR A 174 8.52 -23.79 2.00
CA THR A 174 9.03 -22.65 1.22
C THR A 174 8.47 -22.68 -0.20
N LYS A 175 7.19 -22.33 -0.35
CA LYS A 175 6.65 -22.05 -1.70
C LYS A 175 7.26 -20.75 -2.19
N SER A 176 7.79 -20.74 -3.39
CA SER A 176 8.37 -19.55 -4.04
C SER A 176 7.34 -18.40 -4.10
N VAL A 177 7.79 -17.14 -4.14
CA VAL A 177 6.90 -15.96 -4.32
C VAL A 177 6.00 -16.15 -5.54
N LYS A 178 6.55 -16.70 -6.64
CA LYS A 178 5.80 -17.03 -7.87
C LYS A 178 4.61 -17.97 -7.66
N SER A 179 4.66 -18.86 -6.67
CA SER A 179 3.54 -19.79 -6.40
C SER A 179 2.43 -19.19 -5.54
N ARG A 180 2.62 -17.96 -5.02
CA ARG A 180 1.68 -17.30 -4.11
C ARG A 180 0.93 -16.14 -4.73
N VAL A 181 1.38 -15.65 -5.88
CA VAL A 181 0.75 -14.55 -6.60
C VAL A 181 0.24 -15.01 -7.95
N THR A 182 -0.74 -14.29 -8.48
CA THR A 182 -1.30 -14.54 -9.81
C THR A 182 -1.79 -13.25 -10.43
N ASN A 183 -2.09 -13.29 -11.73
CA ASN A 183 -2.78 -12.23 -12.45
C ASN A 183 -4.27 -12.58 -12.62
N ILE A 184 -5.10 -11.57 -12.84
CA ILE A 184 -6.55 -11.71 -13.09
C ILE A 184 -6.82 -12.25 -14.49
N ALA A 185 -6.13 -11.73 -15.51
CA ALA A 185 -6.42 -11.98 -16.92
C ALA A 185 -6.54 -13.47 -17.31
N PRO A 186 -5.71 -14.41 -16.78
CA PRO A 186 -5.84 -15.83 -17.11
C PRO A 186 -7.12 -16.52 -16.63
N TYR A 187 -7.85 -15.92 -15.69
CA TYR A 187 -9.08 -16.48 -15.11
C TYR A 187 -10.36 -15.90 -15.70
N LEU A 188 -10.27 -14.92 -16.58
CA LEU A 188 -11.43 -14.35 -17.25
C LEU A 188 -12.06 -15.35 -18.20
N THR A 189 -13.37 -15.47 -18.17
CA THR A 189 -14.12 -16.33 -19.12
C THR A 189 -14.05 -15.83 -20.56
N SER A 190 -13.89 -14.52 -20.74
CA SER A 190 -13.66 -13.90 -22.05
C SER A 190 -12.46 -12.95 -21.95
N PRO A 191 -11.52 -12.98 -22.92
CA PRO A 191 -10.37 -12.09 -22.90
C PRO A 191 -10.79 -10.61 -22.88
N LEU A 192 -10.17 -9.83 -22.02
CA LEU A 192 -10.34 -8.37 -21.93
C LEU A 192 -8.98 -7.71 -22.07
N SER A 193 -8.96 -6.54 -22.71
CA SER A 193 -7.82 -5.64 -22.60
C SER A 193 -7.83 -4.96 -21.22
N LEU A 194 -6.68 -4.45 -20.81
CA LEU A 194 -6.57 -3.69 -19.54
C LEU A 194 -7.52 -2.48 -19.53
N GLU A 195 -7.67 -1.79 -20.65
CA GLU A 195 -8.56 -0.63 -20.76
C GLU A 195 -10.04 -1.03 -20.66
N GLN A 196 -10.42 -2.17 -21.27
CA GLN A 196 -11.78 -2.72 -21.09
C GLN A 196 -12.03 -3.08 -19.62
N PHE A 197 -11.05 -3.69 -18.97
CA PHE A 197 -11.17 -4.03 -17.55
C PHE A 197 -11.31 -2.78 -16.66
N LYS A 198 -10.52 -1.72 -16.91
CA LYS A 198 -10.68 -0.41 -16.23
C LYS A 198 -12.09 0.16 -16.40
N ALA A 199 -12.61 0.13 -17.63
CA ALA A 199 -13.96 0.62 -17.93
C ALA A 199 -15.03 -0.16 -17.13
N LEU A 200 -14.89 -1.49 -17.02
CA LEU A 200 -15.80 -2.31 -16.21
C LEU A 200 -15.71 -1.98 -14.71
N ILE A 201 -14.50 -1.76 -14.18
CA ILE A 201 -14.33 -1.32 -12.79
C ILE A 201 -15.06 0.02 -12.56
N ILE A 202 -14.85 1.00 -13.45
CA ILE A 202 -15.50 2.31 -13.34
C ILE A 202 -17.01 2.16 -13.36
N LYS A 203 -17.53 1.45 -14.35
CA LYS A 203 -18.99 1.21 -14.48
C LYS A 203 -19.57 0.54 -13.22
N HIS A 204 -18.90 -0.49 -12.72
CA HIS A 204 -19.38 -1.24 -11.54
C HIS A 204 -19.37 -0.40 -10.26
N ILE A 205 -18.29 0.33 -10.01
CA ILE A 205 -18.13 1.16 -8.80
C ILE A 205 -19.02 2.41 -8.86
N MET A 206 -19.02 3.10 -9.99
CA MET A 206 -19.79 4.35 -10.17
C MET A 206 -21.27 4.10 -10.42
N LYS A 207 -21.65 2.86 -10.72
CA LYS A 207 -23.04 2.43 -11.06
C LYS A 207 -23.63 3.22 -12.22
N THR A 208 -22.78 3.64 -13.17
CA THR A 208 -23.17 4.38 -14.38
C THR A 208 -22.17 4.16 -15.50
N ASP A 209 -22.65 4.16 -16.73
CA ASP A 209 -21.81 4.15 -17.93
C ASP A 209 -21.28 5.56 -18.33
N GLN A 210 -21.78 6.61 -17.67
CA GLN A 210 -21.50 8.02 -17.98
C GLN A 210 -20.70 8.72 -16.88
N ALA A 211 -19.82 7.99 -16.19
CA ALA A 211 -18.96 8.58 -15.17
C ALA A 211 -17.91 9.48 -15.83
N GLU A 212 -17.98 10.78 -15.58
CA GLU A 212 -16.98 11.75 -16.05
C GLU A 212 -15.88 11.90 -15.01
N PRO A 213 -14.60 11.84 -15.44
CA PRO A 213 -13.48 12.11 -14.54
C PRO A 213 -13.47 13.54 -14.04
N TYR A 214 -13.12 13.71 -12.76
CA TYR A 214 -12.86 15.04 -12.19
C TYR A 214 -11.70 15.73 -12.92
N VAL A 215 -11.90 16.99 -13.29
CA VAL A 215 -10.89 17.80 -13.97
C VAL A 215 -10.22 18.70 -12.95
N PHE A 216 -8.91 18.50 -12.74
CA PHE A 216 -8.10 19.30 -11.84
C PHE A 216 -7.81 20.69 -12.45
N SER A 217 -7.94 21.74 -11.64
CA SER A 217 -7.51 23.08 -12.02
C SER A 217 -5.97 23.18 -12.05
N ALA A 218 -5.45 24.24 -12.66
CA ALA A 218 -4.01 24.51 -12.63
C ALA A 218 -3.48 24.70 -11.18
N GLN A 219 -4.30 25.23 -10.29
CA GLN A 219 -3.95 25.38 -8.87
C GLN A 219 -3.87 24.04 -8.16
N ASP A 220 -4.81 23.12 -8.43
CA ASP A 220 -4.76 21.75 -7.90
C ASP A 220 -3.49 21.03 -8.34
N LEU A 221 -3.18 21.10 -9.64
CA LEU A 221 -1.99 20.46 -10.20
C LEU A 221 -0.70 21.05 -9.63
N ALA A 222 -0.64 22.36 -9.41
CA ALA A 222 0.51 23.01 -8.77
C ALA A 222 0.68 22.53 -7.30
N MET A 223 -0.42 22.33 -6.56
CA MET A 223 -0.36 21.82 -5.19
C MET A 223 0.06 20.34 -5.17
N ILE A 224 -0.44 19.52 -6.09
CA ILE A 224 -0.02 18.12 -6.24
C ILE A 224 1.48 18.05 -6.52
N GLN A 225 1.97 18.89 -7.44
CA GLN A 225 3.39 18.96 -7.78
C GLN A 225 4.24 19.37 -6.57
N LYS A 226 3.78 20.34 -5.79
CA LYS A 226 4.44 20.77 -4.55
C LYS A 226 4.52 19.62 -3.52
N ILE A 227 3.43 18.89 -3.29
CA ILE A 227 3.41 17.72 -2.40
C ILE A 227 4.39 16.65 -2.89
N LYS A 228 4.46 16.41 -4.21
CA LYS A 228 5.41 15.49 -4.82
C LYS A 228 6.84 15.88 -4.49
N GLU A 229 7.24 17.12 -4.76
CA GLU A 229 8.60 17.63 -4.54
C GLU A 229 8.99 17.66 -3.06
N GLU A 230 8.10 18.11 -2.17
CA GLU A 230 8.38 18.24 -0.75
C GLU A 230 8.39 16.89 0.00
N ARG A 231 7.79 15.84 -0.57
CA ARG A 231 7.69 14.52 0.09
C ARG A 231 8.17 13.38 -0.80
N TYR A 232 7.44 13.06 -1.86
CA TYR A 232 7.59 11.79 -2.57
C TYR A 232 8.84 11.70 -3.45
N ASP A 233 9.43 12.83 -3.82
CA ASP A 233 10.74 12.88 -4.50
C ASP A 233 11.91 12.87 -3.51
N THR A 234 11.65 13.03 -2.19
CA THR A 234 12.74 13.16 -1.22
C THR A 234 13.29 11.81 -0.80
N TYR A 235 14.62 11.75 -0.67
CA TYR A 235 15.31 10.58 -0.12
C TYR A 235 14.87 10.31 1.33
N ALA A 236 14.73 11.37 2.12
CA ALA A 236 14.34 11.30 3.52
C ALA A 236 13.00 10.58 3.71
N TRP A 237 12.02 10.86 2.87
CA TRP A 237 10.72 10.19 2.93
C TRP A 237 10.78 8.75 2.44
N ASN A 238 11.37 8.51 1.27
CA ASN A 238 11.31 7.20 0.62
C ASN A 238 12.16 6.15 1.33
N TYR A 239 13.36 6.53 1.77
CA TYR A 239 14.28 5.60 2.42
C TYR A 239 14.25 5.71 3.94
N GLY A 240 13.73 6.81 4.45
CA GLY A 240 13.58 7.04 5.88
C GLY A 240 14.89 7.24 6.61
N TYR A 241 14.77 7.56 7.89
CA TYR A 241 15.87 7.56 8.83
C TYR A 241 16.07 6.12 9.34
N SER A 242 17.20 5.51 9.00
CA SER A 242 17.63 4.22 9.54
C SER A 242 18.87 4.47 10.40
N PRO A 243 18.75 4.86 11.68
CA PRO A 243 19.89 5.04 12.56
C PRO A 243 20.59 3.70 12.79
N SER A 244 21.90 3.75 12.99
CA SER A 244 22.60 2.63 13.59
C SER A 244 21.97 2.35 14.95
N CYS A 245 21.69 1.11 15.29
CA CYS A 245 21.10 0.73 16.55
C CYS A 245 21.86 -0.46 17.16
N ASP A 246 21.88 -0.48 18.50
CA ASP A 246 22.58 -1.53 19.24
C ASP A 246 21.73 -2.78 19.40
N ILE A 247 20.41 -2.63 19.43
CA ILE A 247 19.48 -3.72 19.68
C ILE A 247 18.40 -3.74 18.62
N VAL A 248 18.21 -4.90 17.97
CA VAL A 248 17.11 -5.19 17.07
C VAL A 248 16.28 -6.35 17.63
N LYS A 249 14.99 -6.12 17.80
CA LYS A 249 14.01 -7.17 18.14
C LYS A 249 12.93 -7.24 17.08
N LYS A 250 12.56 -8.44 16.67
CA LYS A 250 11.57 -8.67 15.62
C LYS A 250 10.59 -9.74 16.05
N ARG A 251 9.29 -9.46 15.89
CA ARG A 251 8.23 -10.42 16.22
C ARG A 251 7.03 -10.26 15.30
N TYR A 252 6.50 -11.38 14.86
CA TYR A 252 5.21 -11.42 14.17
C TYR A 252 4.08 -11.48 15.20
N PHE A 253 3.07 -10.64 15.04
CA PHE A 253 1.83 -10.65 15.81
C PHE A 253 0.67 -10.96 14.88
N ASP A 254 -0.16 -11.94 15.29
CA ASP A 254 -1.35 -12.28 14.52
C ASP A 254 -2.27 -11.05 14.37
N GLN A 255 -2.91 -10.93 13.21
CA GLN A 255 -3.77 -9.79 12.82
C GLN A 255 -3.08 -8.40 12.78
N CYS A 256 -1.89 -8.25 13.33
CA CYS A 256 -1.12 -6.99 13.28
C CYS A 256 -0.06 -7.02 12.16
N GLY A 257 0.70 -8.09 12.08
CA GLY A 257 1.82 -8.24 11.15
C GLY A 257 3.18 -8.29 11.86
N MET A 258 4.24 -8.10 11.09
CA MET A 258 5.61 -8.04 11.60
C MET A 258 5.86 -6.70 12.27
N VAL A 259 6.36 -6.73 13.50
CA VAL A 259 6.86 -5.55 14.21
C VAL A 259 8.33 -5.78 14.48
N GLU A 260 9.16 -4.82 14.09
CA GLU A 260 10.59 -4.78 14.33
C GLU A 260 10.94 -3.50 15.09
N ILE A 261 11.68 -3.63 16.17
CA ILE A 261 12.11 -2.53 17.04
C ILE A 261 13.60 -2.38 16.90
N HIS A 262 14.04 -1.17 16.55
CA HIS A 262 15.42 -0.73 16.58
C HIS A 262 15.58 0.24 17.74
N MET A 263 16.51 -0.02 18.66
CA MET A 263 16.72 0.84 19.82
C MET A 263 18.19 0.93 20.23
N ASN A 264 18.56 2.08 20.76
CA ASN A 264 19.82 2.32 21.44
C ASN A 264 19.57 2.45 22.94
N CYS A 265 20.39 1.79 23.75
CA CYS A 265 20.28 1.82 25.19
C CYS A 265 21.62 2.29 25.80
N SER A 266 21.55 3.17 26.82
CA SER A 266 22.68 3.56 27.65
C SER A 266 22.23 3.61 29.10
N ASP A 267 23.04 3.05 29.99
CA ASP A 267 22.78 3.01 31.45
C ASP A 267 21.40 2.43 31.83
N GLY A 268 20.95 1.44 31.06
CA GLY A 268 19.63 0.79 31.27
C GLY A 268 18.43 1.62 30.79
N LEU A 269 18.66 2.76 30.13
CA LEU A 269 17.62 3.62 29.57
C LEU A 269 17.59 3.53 28.05
N ILE A 270 16.39 3.55 27.49
CA ILE A 270 16.19 3.64 26.03
C ILE A 270 16.44 5.09 25.62
N GLN A 271 17.50 5.31 24.80
CA GLN A 271 17.85 6.62 24.26
C GLN A 271 17.06 6.93 22.98
N ASP A 272 17.03 5.97 22.06
CA ASP A 272 16.32 6.04 20.81
C ASP A 272 15.53 4.76 20.57
N LEU A 273 14.34 4.88 19.97
CA LEU A 273 13.51 3.75 19.61
C LEU A 273 12.72 4.05 18.34
N VAL A 274 12.84 3.13 17.37
CA VAL A 274 12.09 3.22 16.10
C VAL A 274 11.41 1.89 15.83
N PHE A 275 10.15 1.95 15.40
CA PHE A 275 9.38 0.80 14.96
C PHE A 275 9.38 0.67 13.45
N PHE A 276 9.72 -0.52 12.95
CA PHE A 276 9.60 -0.90 11.54
C PHE A 276 8.64 -2.10 11.41
N GLY A 277 8.11 -2.32 10.20
CA GLY A 277 7.30 -3.50 9.91
C GLY A 277 6.20 -3.26 8.89
N ASP A 278 5.41 -4.31 8.68
CA ASP A 278 4.26 -4.29 7.76
C ASP A 278 2.91 -4.18 8.51
N PHE A 279 2.95 -3.67 9.74
CA PHE A 279 1.76 -3.46 10.55
C PHE A 279 0.95 -2.23 10.09
N PHE A 280 -0.34 -2.27 10.41
CA PHE A 280 -1.23 -1.12 10.29
C PHE A 280 -1.36 -0.44 11.66
N SER A 281 -1.38 0.88 11.67
CA SER A 281 -1.57 1.63 12.92
C SER A 281 -2.54 2.79 12.73
N LEU A 282 -3.43 3.00 13.69
CA LEU A 282 -4.35 4.13 13.74
C LEU A 282 -3.65 5.41 14.21
N LYS A 283 -2.60 5.25 15.02
CA LYS A 283 -1.76 6.35 15.54
C LYS A 283 -0.33 6.15 15.06
N SER A 284 0.43 7.25 14.98
CA SER A 284 1.85 7.14 14.62
C SER A 284 2.61 6.30 15.66
N PRO A 285 3.39 5.30 15.25
CA PRO A 285 4.26 4.54 16.15
C PRO A 285 5.27 5.40 16.89
N GLU A 286 5.61 6.58 16.38
CA GLU A 286 6.49 7.56 17.01
C GLU A 286 5.93 8.06 18.35
N ILE A 287 4.60 8.08 18.53
CA ILE A 287 3.97 8.45 19.81
C ILE A 287 4.34 7.41 20.86
N LEU A 288 4.22 6.13 20.53
CA LEU A 288 4.62 5.04 21.43
C LEU A 288 6.12 5.05 21.70
N ALA A 289 6.93 5.27 20.65
CA ALA A 289 8.39 5.39 20.79
C ALA A 289 8.77 6.49 21.81
N LYS A 290 8.21 7.69 21.68
CA LYS A 290 8.42 8.80 22.62
C LYS A 290 7.99 8.46 24.05
N MET A 291 6.87 7.77 24.23
CA MET A 291 6.41 7.37 25.56
C MET A 291 7.38 6.38 26.22
N LEU A 292 7.97 5.47 25.44
CA LEU A 292 8.91 4.46 25.95
C LEU A 292 10.29 5.04 26.24
N THR A 293 10.75 6.05 25.48
CA THR A 293 12.03 6.73 25.75
C THR A 293 12.00 7.65 26.96
N VAL A 294 10.82 8.18 27.33
CA VAL A 294 10.65 9.07 28.51
C VAL A 294 10.29 8.30 29.78
N SER A 295 9.78 7.07 29.64
CA SER A 295 9.28 6.29 30.77
C SER A 295 10.42 5.52 31.47
N TYR A 296 10.57 5.71 32.78
CA TYR A 296 11.36 4.89 33.70
C TYR A 296 10.76 3.48 33.88
N THR A 297 10.05 2.96 32.93
CA THR A 297 9.43 1.66 33.07
C THR A 297 10.50 0.57 32.98
N HIS A 298 10.60 -0.19 34.06
CA HIS A 298 11.31 -1.47 34.12
C HIS A 298 10.77 -2.39 33.01
N LEU A 299 11.43 -2.38 31.84
CA LEU A 299 11.33 -3.48 30.92
C LEU A 299 12.19 -4.60 31.52
N THR A 300 11.60 -5.40 32.39
CA THR A 300 12.14 -6.74 32.70
C THR A 300 12.13 -7.52 31.39
N LEU A 301 13.32 -7.75 30.86
CA LEU A 301 13.58 -8.61 29.71
C LEU A 301 13.20 -10.06 30.06
#